data_4563c3d7c9407df4c4bc9979e21c44be
#
_entry.id   4563c3d7c9407df4c4bc9979e21c44be
#
_cell.length_a   1.000
_cell.length_b   1.000
_cell.length_c   1.000
_cell.angle_alpha   90.00
_cell.angle_beta   90.00
_cell.angle_gamma   90.00
#
_symmetry.space_group_name_H-M   'P 1'
#
loop_
_entity.id
_entity.type
_entity.pdbx_description
1 polymer ?
#
loop_
_entity_poly.entity_id
_entity_poly.type
_entity_poly.pdbx_seq_one_letter_code
_entity_poly.pdbx_strand_id
1 'polypeptide(L)'
;MSARDIDATVLNQTVPMRVDILEAGAPGRDAAEAFIHSHYAQAYGADIRHFLPRLMVLHAADGELLATLGFRRARNDRLFLEQYLDMPIETQLALKLGYYSRRYEMVEVGNLVTRKPGGARWLIAALTAYLKGAGYEWAVFTAVRQLRNAFARLSVELVPLGPADKSRLDAQEQILWGKYYET
;
A
#
# COMPACT_ATOMS: atom_id res chain seq x y z
N MET A 1 -10.25 -23.42 -36.53
CA MET A 1 -10.97 -22.57 -35.59
C MET A 1 -9.99 -21.53 -35.07
N SER A 2 -10.24 -20.30 -35.47
CA SER A 2 -9.31 -19.15 -35.42
C SER A 2 -9.03 -18.71 -33.98
N ALA A 3 -7.74 -18.50 -33.66
CA ALA A 3 -7.32 -17.76 -32.49
C ALA A 3 -7.83 -16.32 -32.65
N ARG A 4 -8.62 -15.85 -31.70
CA ARG A 4 -9.15 -14.48 -31.70
C ARG A 4 -7.98 -13.52 -31.47
N ASP A 5 -7.83 -12.62 -32.41
CA ASP A 5 -6.98 -11.44 -32.33
C ASP A 5 -7.33 -10.69 -31.03
N ILE A 6 -6.42 -10.76 -30.08
CA ILE A 6 -6.41 -9.84 -28.95
C ILE A 6 -5.95 -8.51 -29.54
N ASP A 7 -6.86 -7.55 -29.56
CA ASP A 7 -6.65 -6.21 -30.09
C ASP A 7 -5.36 -5.60 -29.49
N ALA A 8 -4.30 -5.62 -30.27
CA ALA A 8 -2.99 -5.07 -29.92
C ALA A 8 -3.03 -3.54 -29.69
N THR A 9 -4.16 -2.90 -29.99
CA THR A 9 -4.36 -1.45 -29.85
C THR A 9 -4.51 -1.01 -28.38
N VAL A 10 -4.84 -1.92 -27.46
CA VAL A 10 -4.98 -1.60 -26.02
C VAL A 10 -3.64 -1.63 -25.30
N LEU A 11 -2.60 -2.22 -25.86
CA LEU A 11 -1.26 -2.31 -25.26
C LEU A 11 -0.31 -1.18 -25.65
N ASN A 12 -0.70 -0.26 -26.52
CA ASN A 12 0.21 0.68 -27.18
C ASN A 12 0.11 2.14 -26.71
N GLN A 13 -0.34 2.39 -25.48
CA GLN A 13 -0.05 3.65 -24.79
C GLN A 13 0.80 3.35 -23.54
N THR A 14 2.04 2.93 -23.76
CA THR A 14 3.09 3.06 -22.75
C THR A 14 3.37 4.55 -22.57
N VAL A 15 2.56 5.21 -21.76
CA VAL A 15 2.94 6.52 -21.23
C VAL A 15 4.22 6.25 -20.45
N PRO A 16 5.36 6.84 -20.80
CA PRO A 16 6.59 6.65 -20.06
C PRO A 16 6.31 7.02 -18.61
N MET A 17 6.43 6.07 -17.72
CA MET A 17 6.20 6.27 -16.27
C MET A 17 7.51 6.04 -15.55
N ARG A 18 7.78 6.85 -14.54
CA ARG A 18 8.94 6.69 -13.68
C ARG A 18 8.49 6.32 -12.27
N VAL A 19 9.16 5.34 -11.69
CA VAL A 19 8.98 4.94 -10.29
C VAL A 19 10.24 5.31 -9.52
N ASP A 20 10.07 6.06 -8.45
CA ASP A 20 11.14 6.43 -7.53
C ASP A 20 10.80 5.98 -6.10
N ILE A 21 11.82 5.79 -5.27
CA ILE A 21 11.67 5.57 -3.83
C ILE A 21 12.27 6.77 -3.11
N LEU A 22 11.46 7.44 -2.31
CA LEU A 22 11.81 8.63 -1.57
C LEU A 22 11.97 8.29 -0.08
N GLU A 23 13.17 8.48 0.45
CA GLU A 23 13.45 8.45 1.90
C GLU A 23 13.06 9.81 2.52
N ALA A 24 13.07 9.90 3.85
CA ALA A 24 12.86 11.16 4.55
C ALA A 24 13.88 12.22 4.12
N GLY A 25 13.41 13.43 3.82
CA GLY A 25 14.26 14.54 3.35
C GLY A 25 14.68 14.46 1.88
N ALA A 26 14.29 13.43 1.14
CA ALA A 26 14.59 13.34 -0.30
C ALA A 26 13.82 14.41 -1.09
N PRO A 27 14.41 14.96 -2.19
CA PRO A 27 13.68 15.86 -3.08
C PRO A 27 12.35 15.26 -3.57
N GLY A 28 11.28 16.04 -3.51
CA GLY A 28 9.93 15.60 -3.89
C GLY A 28 9.15 14.85 -2.80
N ARG A 29 9.79 14.56 -1.65
CA ARG A 29 9.13 13.88 -0.53
C ARG A 29 7.93 14.69 -0.01
N ASP A 30 8.09 15.98 0.22
CA ASP A 30 7.03 16.87 0.74
C ASP A 30 5.84 16.91 -0.22
N ALA A 31 6.07 16.92 -1.52
CA ALA A 31 5.01 16.87 -2.52
C ALA A 31 4.23 15.54 -2.48
N ALA A 32 4.92 14.42 -2.28
CA ALA A 32 4.29 13.11 -2.14
C ALA A 32 3.46 13.03 -0.84
N GLU A 33 3.95 13.56 0.27
CA GLU A 33 3.22 13.62 1.55
C GLU A 33 1.98 14.52 1.46
N ALA A 34 2.12 15.70 0.84
CA ALA A 34 1.00 16.60 0.58
C ALA A 34 -0.07 15.94 -0.31
N PHE A 35 0.35 15.13 -1.29
CA PHE A 35 -0.56 14.37 -2.15
C PHE A 35 -1.33 13.31 -1.35
N ILE A 36 -0.66 12.56 -0.46
CA ILE A 36 -1.32 11.60 0.44
C ILE A 36 -2.31 12.34 1.33
N HIS A 37 -1.85 13.38 2.04
CA HIS A 37 -2.68 14.14 2.97
C HIS A 37 -3.96 14.67 2.29
N SER A 38 -3.81 15.35 1.14
CA SER A 38 -4.95 15.93 0.43
C SER A 38 -5.95 14.88 -0.03
N HIS A 39 -5.46 13.71 -0.47
CA HIS A 39 -6.32 12.62 -0.91
C HIS A 39 -7.13 12.03 0.26
N TYR A 40 -6.50 11.77 1.40
CA TYR A 40 -7.18 11.26 2.60
C TYR A 40 -8.16 12.29 3.17
N ALA A 41 -7.80 13.57 3.15
CA ALA A 41 -8.71 14.64 3.57
C ALA A 41 -9.96 14.71 2.70
N GLN A 42 -9.81 14.64 1.37
CA GLN A 42 -10.92 14.67 0.43
C GLN A 42 -11.79 13.41 0.49
N ALA A 43 -11.18 12.25 0.58
CA ALA A 43 -11.91 10.98 0.53
C ALA A 43 -12.58 10.62 1.85
N TYR A 44 -11.96 10.95 2.98
CA TYR A 44 -12.36 10.45 4.30
C TYR A 44 -12.51 11.54 5.36
N GLY A 45 -12.21 12.80 5.06
CA GLY A 45 -12.11 13.86 6.08
C GLY A 45 -11.00 13.59 7.10
N ALA A 46 -9.97 12.85 6.70
CA ALA A 46 -8.87 12.43 7.57
C ALA A 46 -7.71 13.43 7.53
N ASP A 47 -7.09 13.68 8.69
CA ASP A 47 -5.91 14.55 8.82
C ASP A 47 -4.65 13.70 9.05
N ILE A 48 -4.22 12.98 8.01
CA ILE A 48 -3.05 12.10 8.09
C ILE A 48 -1.77 12.93 8.10
N ARG A 49 -0.99 12.81 9.18
CA ARG A 49 0.28 13.52 9.40
C ARG A 49 1.47 12.60 9.55
N HIS A 50 1.25 11.29 9.64
CA HIS A 50 2.30 10.29 9.76
C HIS A 50 2.39 9.50 8.47
N PHE A 51 3.59 9.50 7.88
CA PHE A 51 3.88 8.82 6.64
C PHE A 51 4.93 7.73 6.89
N LEU A 52 4.80 6.62 6.18
CA LEU A 52 5.79 5.57 6.26
C LEU A 52 7.17 6.07 5.76
N PRO A 53 8.29 5.56 6.30
CA PRO A 53 9.62 6.13 6.09
C PRO A 53 10.07 6.15 4.64
N ARG A 54 9.58 5.21 3.83
CA ARG A 54 9.82 5.16 2.39
C ARG A 54 8.54 5.37 1.64
N LEU A 55 8.54 6.26 0.67
CA LEU A 55 7.45 6.43 -0.28
C LEU A 55 7.89 5.98 -1.66
N MET A 56 7.16 5.03 -2.25
CA MET A 56 7.28 4.72 -3.66
C MET A 56 6.30 5.61 -4.41
N VAL A 57 6.79 6.33 -5.41
CA VAL A 57 6.02 7.31 -6.18
C VAL A 57 6.05 6.95 -7.65
N LEU A 58 4.92 7.16 -8.32
CA LEU A 58 4.74 6.95 -9.76
C LEU A 58 4.49 8.29 -10.43
N HIS A 59 5.37 8.66 -11.34
CA HIS A 59 5.23 9.87 -12.14
C HIS A 59 4.92 9.56 -13.61
N ALA A 60 4.14 10.42 -14.26
CA ALA A 60 4.01 10.46 -15.69
C ALA A 60 5.28 11.07 -16.35
N ALA A 61 5.35 11.02 -17.68
CA ALA A 61 6.49 11.55 -18.46
C ALA A 61 6.71 13.06 -18.25
N ASP A 62 5.64 13.80 -18.03
CA ASP A 62 5.66 15.23 -17.77
C ASP A 62 5.99 15.59 -16.30
N GLY A 63 6.23 14.58 -15.45
CA GLY A 63 6.54 14.75 -14.03
C GLY A 63 5.32 14.81 -13.12
N GLU A 64 4.08 14.67 -13.64
CA GLU A 64 2.88 14.64 -12.80
C GLU A 64 2.93 13.43 -11.85
N LEU A 65 2.67 13.65 -10.56
CA LEU A 65 2.55 12.58 -9.56
C LEU A 65 1.20 11.86 -9.74
N LEU A 66 1.25 10.60 -10.15
CA LEU A 66 0.07 9.79 -10.47
C LEU A 66 -0.40 8.93 -9.30
N ALA A 67 0.53 8.40 -8.53
CA ALA A 67 0.24 7.52 -7.40
C ALA A 67 1.41 7.50 -6.42
N THR A 68 1.12 7.20 -5.16
CA THR A 68 2.14 6.92 -4.14
C THR A 68 1.65 5.86 -3.18
N LEU A 69 2.60 5.13 -2.59
CA LEU A 69 2.40 4.27 -1.43
C LEU A 69 3.59 4.39 -0.50
N GLY A 70 3.34 4.17 0.79
CA GLY A 70 4.39 4.09 1.77
C GLY A 70 4.73 2.64 2.13
N PHE A 71 5.96 2.40 2.57
CA PHE A 71 6.35 1.09 3.11
C PHE A 71 7.48 1.21 4.13
N ARG A 72 7.53 0.23 5.05
CA ARG A 72 8.62 0.05 6.02
C ARG A 72 8.88 -1.41 6.30
N ARG A 73 10.11 -1.73 6.65
CA ARG A 73 10.51 -3.07 7.08
C ARG A 73 9.95 -3.37 8.47
N ALA A 74 9.40 -4.55 8.66
CA ALA A 74 9.05 -5.04 9.98
C ALA A 74 10.32 -5.50 10.70
N ARG A 75 10.96 -4.58 11.42
CA ARG A 75 12.10 -4.88 12.30
C ARG A 75 11.63 -5.12 13.72
N ASN A 76 12.35 -4.57 14.69
CA ASN A 76 12.01 -4.69 16.12
C ASN A 76 10.87 -3.76 16.54
N ASP A 77 10.53 -2.76 15.71
CA ASP A 77 9.47 -1.80 16.03
C ASP A 77 8.09 -2.40 15.76
N ARG A 78 7.13 -1.99 16.58
CA ARG A 78 5.73 -2.35 16.38
C ARG A 78 5.22 -1.73 15.07
N LEU A 79 4.58 -2.54 14.24
CA LEU A 79 3.91 -2.07 13.03
C LEU A 79 2.62 -1.33 13.38
N PHE A 80 2.20 -0.38 12.53
CA PHE A 80 0.93 0.31 12.75
C PHE A 80 -0.24 -0.66 12.78
N LEU A 81 -0.28 -1.62 11.85
CA LEU A 81 -1.35 -2.61 11.77
C LEU A 81 -1.42 -3.56 12.99
N GLU A 82 -0.36 -3.71 13.76
CA GLU A 82 -0.36 -4.56 14.96
C GLU A 82 -1.23 -3.99 16.10
N GLN A 83 -1.69 -2.75 15.98
CA GLN A 83 -2.70 -2.20 16.89
C GLN A 83 -4.03 -2.98 16.79
N TYR A 84 -4.32 -3.55 15.63
CA TYR A 84 -5.54 -4.32 15.37
C TYR A 84 -5.40 -5.80 15.75
N LEU A 85 -4.19 -6.26 16.08
CA LEU A 85 -3.91 -7.67 16.38
C LEU A 85 -3.70 -7.88 17.89
N ASP A 86 -4.02 -9.09 18.35
CA ASP A 86 -3.83 -9.48 19.76
C ASP A 86 -2.42 -10.00 20.03
N MET A 87 -1.64 -10.24 18.98
CA MET A 87 -0.28 -10.77 19.06
C MET A 87 0.59 -10.19 17.92
N PRO A 88 1.93 -10.33 18.01
CA PRO A 88 2.83 -9.90 16.96
C PRO A 88 2.48 -10.52 15.59
N ILE A 89 2.71 -9.76 14.53
CA ILE A 89 2.31 -10.14 13.15
C ILE A 89 2.87 -11.50 12.73
N GLU A 90 4.12 -11.80 13.07
CA GLU A 90 4.76 -13.07 12.74
C GLU A 90 4.08 -14.26 13.44
N THR A 91 3.60 -14.07 14.66
CA THR A 91 2.83 -15.08 15.39
C THR A 91 1.44 -15.28 14.78
N GLN A 92 0.76 -14.16 14.48
CA GLN A 92 -0.56 -14.19 13.85
C GLN A 92 -0.51 -14.88 12.48
N LEU A 93 0.52 -14.58 11.69
CA LEU A 93 0.72 -15.19 10.38
C LEU A 93 1.03 -16.69 10.50
N ALA A 94 1.90 -17.08 11.45
CA ALA A 94 2.24 -18.47 11.68
C ALA A 94 1.01 -19.33 12.05
N LEU A 95 0.11 -18.80 12.87
CA LEU A 95 -1.15 -19.48 13.20
C LEU A 95 -2.06 -19.67 11.98
N LYS A 96 -2.05 -18.74 11.04
CA LYS A 96 -2.85 -18.83 9.81
C LYS A 96 -2.29 -19.78 8.78
N LEU A 97 -0.98 -19.83 8.66
CA LEU A 97 -0.28 -20.59 7.61
C LEU A 97 0.18 -21.97 8.05
N GLY A 98 0.32 -22.20 9.36
CA GLY A 98 0.87 -23.45 9.89
C GLY A 98 2.40 -23.53 9.84
N TYR A 99 3.09 -22.46 9.44
CA TYR A 99 4.55 -22.37 9.47
C TYR A 99 5.00 -20.96 9.89
N TYR A 100 6.22 -20.85 10.40
CA TYR A 100 6.77 -19.61 10.91
C TYR A 100 7.47 -18.82 9.79
N SER A 101 7.13 -17.54 9.67
CA SER A 101 7.84 -16.55 8.85
C SER A 101 8.52 -15.53 9.74
N ARG A 102 9.73 -15.17 9.39
CA ARG A 102 10.55 -14.28 10.21
C ARG A 102 10.13 -12.82 9.99
N ARG A 103 10.07 -12.05 11.07
CA ARG A 103 9.65 -10.66 11.04
C ARG A 103 10.43 -9.81 10.04
N TYR A 104 11.74 -10.04 9.87
CA TYR A 104 12.57 -9.29 8.94
C TYR A 104 12.27 -9.60 7.44
N GLU A 105 11.51 -10.64 7.17
CA GLU A 105 11.01 -11.01 5.82
C GLU A 105 9.70 -10.27 5.48
N MET A 106 9.21 -9.42 6.39
CA MET A 106 7.94 -8.72 6.27
C MET A 106 8.14 -7.23 6.02
N VAL A 107 7.25 -6.64 5.24
CA VAL A 107 7.17 -5.20 4.98
C VAL A 107 5.75 -4.71 5.21
N GLU A 108 5.59 -3.69 6.06
CA GLU A 108 4.31 -2.99 6.18
C GLU A 108 4.15 -2.00 5.04
N VAL A 109 2.98 -2.01 4.41
CA VAL A 109 2.59 -1.13 3.32
C VAL A 109 1.38 -0.30 3.75
N GLY A 110 1.39 0.98 3.41
CA GLY A 110 0.30 1.92 3.71
C GLY A 110 0.35 3.15 2.82
N ASN A 111 -0.38 4.20 3.18
CA ASN A 111 -0.39 5.48 2.47
C ASN A 111 -0.66 5.36 0.95
N LEU A 112 -1.38 4.32 0.51
CA LEU A 112 -1.66 4.12 -0.91
C LEU A 112 -2.73 5.10 -1.38
N VAL A 113 -2.36 5.96 -2.32
CA VAL A 113 -3.25 6.89 -3.01
C VAL A 113 -2.96 6.93 -4.49
N THR A 114 -3.99 7.21 -5.29
CA THR A 114 -3.88 7.33 -6.74
C THR A 114 -4.73 8.47 -7.26
N ARG A 115 -4.20 9.23 -8.22
CA ARG A 115 -4.93 10.32 -8.86
C ARG A 115 -6.07 9.82 -9.75
N LYS A 116 -5.87 8.69 -10.41
CA LYS A 116 -6.84 8.10 -11.35
C LYS A 116 -7.03 6.61 -11.06
N PRO A 117 -8.21 6.06 -11.36
CA PRO A 117 -8.44 4.62 -11.31
C PRO A 117 -7.39 3.86 -12.12
N GLY A 118 -6.90 2.75 -11.59
CA GLY A 118 -5.89 1.91 -12.24
C GLY A 118 -4.43 2.26 -11.93
N GLY A 119 -4.13 3.45 -11.38
CA GLY A 119 -2.76 3.82 -10.98
C GLY A 119 -2.17 2.89 -9.93
N ALA A 120 -3.00 2.39 -9.00
CA ALA A 120 -2.58 1.47 -7.95
C ALA A 120 -1.91 0.20 -8.50
N ARG A 121 -2.40 -0.35 -9.62
CA ARG A 121 -1.87 -1.61 -10.18
C ARG A 121 -0.40 -1.52 -10.57
N TRP A 122 0.01 -0.38 -11.16
CA TRP A 122 1.40 -0.16 -11.56
C TRP A 122 2.32 -0.06 -10.35
N LEU A 123 1.85 0.65 -9.33
CA LEU A 123 2.61 0.83 -8.09
C LEU A 123 2.70 -0.48 -7.29
N ILE A 124 1.62 -1.26 -7.25
CA ILE A 124 1.61 -2.60 -6.63
C ILE A 124 2.58 -3.53 -7.37
N ALA A 125 2.58 -3.54 -8.72
CA ALA A 125 3.50 -4.35 -9.49
C ALA A 125 4.97 -3.93 -9.26
N ALA A 126 5.26 -2.63 -9.24
CA ALA A 126 6.59 -2.11 -8.96
C ALA A 126 7.06 -2.46 -7.54
N LEU A 127 6.17 -2.30 -6.54
CA LEU A 127 6.47 -2.69 -5.16
C LEU A 127 6.74 -4.19 -5.07
N THR A 128 5.90 -5.03 -5.67
CA THR A 128 6.08 -6.49 -5.66
C THR A 128 7.43 -6.90 -6.25
N ALA A 129 7.82 -6.32 -7.40
CA ALA A 129 9.11 -6.57 -8.01
C ALA A 129 10.26 -6.13 -7.09
N TYR A 130 10.15 -4.95 -6.48
CA TYR A 130 11.14 -4.43 -5.55
C TYR A 130 11.28 -5.33 -4.31
N LEU A 131 10.17 -5.69 -3.67
CA LEU A 131 10.18 -6.52 -2.46
C LEU A 131 10.76 -7.90 -2.73
N LYS A 132 10.36 -8.53 -3.85
CA LYS A 132 10.92 -9.82 -4.27
C LYS A 132 12.42 -9.74 -4.52
N GLY A 133 12.89 -8.71 -5.22
CA GLY A 133 14.32 -8.48 -5.47
C GLY A 133 15.12 -8.21 -4.19
N ALA A 134 14.47 -7.65 -3.16
CA ALA A 134 15.07 -7.39 -1.85
C ALA A 134 14.95 -8.56 -0.85
N GLY A 135 14.37 -9.70 -1.25
CA GLY A 135 14.26 -10.92 -0.43
C GLY A 135 13.14 -10.87 0.62
N TYR A 136 12.12 -10.01 0.44
CA TYR A 136 10.94 -10.03 1.31
C TYR A 136 9.92 -11.04 0.82
N GLU A 137 9.31 -11.75 1.78
CA GLU A 137 8.29 -12.76 1.50
C GLU A 137 6.87 -12.22 1.68
N TRP A 138 6.69 -11.25 2.59
CA TRP A 138 5.36 -10.77 2.98
C TRP A 138 5.26 -9.25 2.90
N ALA A 139 4.20 -8.80 2.22
CA ALA A 139 3.69 -7.44 2.33
C ALA A 139 2.45 -7.47 3.23
N VAL A 140 2.47 -6.72 4.34
CA VAL A 140 1.37 -6.68 5.30
C VAL A 140 0.75 -5.28 5.33
N PHE A 141 -0.58 -5.20 5.35
CA PHE A 141 -1.28 -3.92 5.23
C PHE A 141 -2.72 -3.98 5.75
N THR A 142 -3.30 -2.84 6.06
CA THR A 142 -4.74 -2.70 6.22
C THR A 142 -5.38 -2.33 4.88
N ALA A 143 -6.52 -2.92 4.55
CA ALA A 143 -7.16 -2.72 3.26
C ALA A 143 -8.66 -2.46 3.39
N VAL A 144 -9.11 -1.33 2.86
CA VAL A 144 -10.52 -1.07 2.58
C VAL A 144 -11.04 -2.05 1.52
N ARG A 145 -12.37 -2.23 1.47
CA ARG A 145 -13.01 -3.18 0.52
C ARG A 145 -12.56 -2.99 -0.92
N GLN A 146 -12.44 -1.74 -1.37
CA GLN A 146 -12.04 -1.41 -2.74
C GLN A 146 -10.63 -1.93 -3.07
N LEU A 147 -9.69 -1.82 -2.14
CA LEU A 147 -8.33 -2.30 -2.32
C LEU A 147 -8.27 -3.83 -2.35
N ARG A 148 -9.04 -4.52 -1.48
CA ARG A 148 -9.16 -5.98 -1.52
C ARG A 148 -9.70 -6.48 -2.86
N ASN A 149 -10.72 -5.80 -3.41
CA ASN A 149 -11.26 -6.11 -4.73
C ASN A 149 -10.24 -5.87 -5.86
N ALA A 150 -9.38 -4.86 -5.72
CA ALA A 150 -8.30 -4.62 -6.69
C ALA A 150 -7.28 -5.76 -6.69
N PHE A 151 -6.87 -6.26 -5.52
CA PHE A 151 -5.97 -7.41 -5.41
C PHE A 151 -6.60 -8.68 -5.97
N ALA A 152 -7.88 -8.94 -5.69
CA ALA A 152 -8.59 -10.10 -6.26
C ALA A 152 -8.59 -10.09 -7.80
N ARG A 153 -8.78 -8.91 -8.43
CA ARG A 153 -8.70 -8.76 -9.90
C ARG A 153 -7.30 -8.99 -10.46
N LEU A 154 -6.27 -8.80 -9.64
CA LEU A 154 -4.88 -9.06 -10.01
C LEU A 154 -4.45 -10.50 -9.70
N SER A 155 -5.38 -11.36 -9.25
CA SER A 155 -5.12 -12.73 -8.80
C SER A 155 -4.05 -12.80 -7.69
N VAL A 156 -3.97 -11.75 -6.86
CA VAL A 156 -3.10 -11.74 -5.68
C VAL A 156 -3.85 -12.37 -4.52
N GLU A 157 -3.31 -13.47 -4.02
CA GLU A 157 -3.86 -14.15 -2.85
C GLU A 157 -3.61 -13.32 -1.58
N LEU A 158 -4.66 -13.13 -0.78
CA LEU A 158 -4.59 -12.42 0.48
C LEU A 158 -4.86 -13.37 1.64
N VAL A 159 -4.04 -13.28 2.69
CA VAL A 159 -4.25 -14.00 3.95
C VAL A 159 -4.86 -13.03 4.97
N PRO A 160 -6.16 -13.11 5.27
CA PRO A 160 -6.80 -12.24 6.24
C PRO A 160 -6.31 -12.55 7.65
N LEU A 161 -5.74 -11.57 8.34
CA LEU A 161 -5.24 -11.73 9.71
C LEU A 161 -6.28 -11.34 10.77
N GLY A 162 -7.13 -10.37 10.47
CA GLY A 162 -8.20 -9.89 11.35
C GLY A 162 -8.84 -8.61 10.83
N PRO A 163 -9.89 -8.10 11.50
CA PRO A 163 -10.48 -6.82 11.18
C PRO A 163 -9.59 -5.68 11.68
N ALA A 164 -9.53 -4.58 10.91
CA ALA A 164 -8.95 -3.32 11.36
C ALA A 164 -10.03 -2.52 12.12
N ASP A 165 -10.23 -2.83 13.39
CA ASP A 165 -11.25 -2.20 14.21
C ASP A 165 -10.76 -0.83 14.71
N LYS A 166 -11.47 0.25 14.34
CA LYS A 166 -11.17 1.63 14.76
C LYS A 166 -11.12 1.78 16.28
N SER A 167 -11.91 1.02 17.03
CA SER A 167 -11.95 1.09 18.51
C SER A 167 -10.62 0.71 19.18
N ARG A 168 -9.73 0.04 18.46
CA ARG A 168 -8.38 -0.34 18.94
C ARG A 168 -7.35 0.77 18.82
N LEU A 169 -7.67 1.84 18.11
CA LEU A 169 -6.85 3.05 18.04
C LEU A 169 -7.07 3.92 19.26
N ASP A 170 -6.06 4.71 19.62
CA ASP A 170 -6.26 5.73 20.64
C ASP A 170 -7.25 6.83 20.15
N ALA A 171 -7.78 7.61 21.10
CA ALA A 171 -8.83 8.60 20.79
C ALA A 171 -8.36 9.68 19.81
N GLN A 172 -7.08 10.05 19.82
CA GLN A 172 -6.54 11.05 18.90
C GLN A 172 -6.44 10.48 17.49
N GLU A 173 -5.92 9.27 17.34
CA GLU A 173 -5.86 8.58 16.06
C GLU A 173 -7.25 8.36 15.46
N GLN A 174 -8.24 7.97 16.27
CA GLN A 174 -9.62 7.80 15.80
C GLN A 174 -10.19 9.08 15.15
N ILE A 175 -9.83 10.25 15.68
CA ILE A 175 -10.22 11.55 15.11
C ILE A 175 -9.46 11.81 13.80
N LEU A 176 -8.15 11.60 13.78
CA LEU A 176 -7.29 11.85 12.61
C LEU A 176 -7.69 11.03 11.38
N TRP A 177 -8.17 9.79 11.58
CA TRP A 177 -8.59 8.91 10.49
C TRP A 177 -9.97 9.23 9.90
N GLY A 178 -10.74 10.13 10.51
CA GLY A 178 -12.06 10.54 10.00
C GLY A 178 -12.97 9.33 9.73
N LYS A 179 -13.51 9.27 8.50
CA LYS A 179 -14.42 8.19 8.04
C LYS A 179 -13.71 7.01 7.36
N TYR A 180 -12.39 6.92 7.42
CA TYR A 180 -11.63 5.88 6.71
C TYR A 180 -12.10 4.45 7.05
N TYR A 181 -12.48 4.20 8.30
CA TYR A 181 -12.93 2.87 8.77
C TYR A 181 -14.41 2.58 8.51
N GLU A 182 -15.14 3.52 7.94
CA GLU A 182 -16.56 3.35 7.59
C GLU A 182 -16.76 2.81 6.16
N THR A 183 -15.68 2.52 5.41
CA THR A 183 -15.69 2.20 3.97
C THR A 183 -15.38 0.74 3.64
#